data_9def01dd88f6662624a9bdc6aee3a9a8
#
_entry.id   9def01dd88f6662624a9bdc6aee3a9a8
#
_cell.length_a   1.000
_cell.length_b   1.000
_cell.length_c   1.000
_cell.angle_alpha   90.00
_cell.angle_beta   90.00
_cell.angle_gamma   90.00
#
_symmetry.space_group_name_H-M   'P 1'
#
loop_
_entity.id
_entity.type
_entity.pdbx_description
1 polymer ?
#
loop_
_entity_poly.entity_id
_entity_poly.type
_entity_poly.pdbx_seq_one_letter_code
_entity_poly.pdbx_strand_id
1 'polypeptide(L)'
;MKKILLIFITISILFLSNNVKSEDVGELVEVYLINQIDEQRGYCIDIKGYKLRAEVNRGIQAHTCYSYQGQIAVDQGFDRKKIINNQFFLPGFNVCMEASSIVVSGKLFLKNCNLRDVQKFTLRKDGRISLVSNKKLCLTVSQGESRKGGGGSPVHLIRNLLLQLCSDKLMNYQKWNIRTDQ
;
A
#
# COMPACT_ATOMS: atom_id res chain seq x y z
N MET A 1 -79.56 -8.65 1.06
CA MET A 1 -78.40 -8.25 1.94
C MET A 1 -77.17 -9.02 1.52
N LYS A 2 -76.24 -8.37 0.75
CA LYS A 2 -75.01 -8.99 0.29
C LYS A 2 -73.89 -8.68 1.30
N LYS A 3 -73.30 -9.70 1.93
CA LYS A 3 -72.11 -9.56 2.79
C LYS A 3 -70.90 -9.46 1.92
N ILE A 4 -70.14 -8.35 1.97
CA ILE A 4 -68.87 -8.14 1.35
C ILE A 4 -67.82 -8.67 2.33
N LEU A 5 -67.08 -9.71 1.92
CA LEU A 5 -65.96 -10.27 2.66
C LEU A 5 -64.66 -9.51 2.24
N LEU A 6 -64.13 -8.67 3.12
CA LEU A 6 -62.86 -7.98 2.93
C LEU A 6 -61.72 -8.95 3.29
N ILE A 7 -60.95 -9.34 2.30
CA ILE A 7 -59.73 -10.14 2.46
C ILE A 7 -58.58 -9.14 2.66
N PHE A 8 -58.02 -9.08 3.87
CA PHE A 8 -56.77 -8.36 4.15
C PHE A 8 -55.60 -9.22 3.72
N ILE A 9 -54.93 -8.85 2.62
CA ILE A 9 -53.67 -9.43 2.20
C ILE A 9 -52.58 -8.71 2.96
N THR A 10 -51.96 -9.35 3.97
CA THR A 10 -50.78 -8.88 4.66
C THR A 10 -49.57 -9.20 3.80
N ILE A 11 -48.98 -8.18 3.15
CA ILE A 11 -47.70 -8.30 2.44
C ILE A 11 -46.59 -8.26 3.49
N SER A 12 -46.04 -9.41 3.83
CA SER A 12 -44.79 -9.50 4.63
C SER A 12 -43.60 -9.14 3.74
N ILE A 13 -43.11 -7.90 3.88
CA ILE A 13 -41.87 -7.48 3.26
C ILE A 13 -40.74 -8.09 4.08
N LEU A 14 -40.12 -9.16 3.56
CA LEU A 14 -38.84 -9.70 4.05
C LEU A 14 -37.72 -8.67 3.71
N PHE A 15 -37.31 -7.91 4.69
CA PHE A 15 -36.06 -7.16 4.63
C PHE A 15 -34.91 -8.15 4.70
N LEU A 16 -34.35 -8.52 3.54
CA LEU A 16 -33.03 -9.16 3.46
C LEU A 16 -32.00 -8.11 3.87
N SER A 17 -31.65 -8.06 5.14
CA SER A 17 -30.48 -7.33 5.63
C SER A 17 -29.23 -7.98 5.05
N ASN A 18 -28.71 -7.43 3.96
CA ASN A 18 -27.38 -7.72 3.49
C ASN A 18 -26.40 -7.22 4.57
N ASN A 19 -25.99 -8.12 5.44
CA ASN A 19 -24.84 -7.88 6.30
C ASN A 19 -23.59 -7.77 5.38
N VAL A 20 -23.31 -6.55 4.94
CA VAL A 20 -21.99 -6.23 4.38
C VAL A 20 -21.01 -6.43 5.53
N LYS A 21 -20.34 -7.55 5.53
CA LYS A 21 -19.24 -7.84 6.45
C LYS A 21 -18.20 -6.75 6.21
N SER A 22 -18.08 -5.78 7.11
CA SER A 22 -16.92 -4.88 7.16
C SER A 22 -15.70 -5.78 7.19
N GLU A 23 -14.85 -5.76 6.15
CA GLU A 23 -13.57 -6.44 6.23
C GLU A 23 -12.83 -5.82 7.42
N ASP A 24 -12.44 -6.67 8.37
CA ASP A 24 -11.65 -6.26 9.53
C ASP A 24 -10.30 -5.75 9.01
N VAL A 25 -10.20 -4.43 8.90
CA VAL A 25 -8.95 -3.76 8.49
C VAL A 25 -7.91 -4.08 9.56
N GLY A 26 -6.83 -4.73 9.14
CA GLY A 26 -5.73 -5.06 10.05
C GLY A 26 -5.04 -3.78 10.57
N GLU A 27 -4.14 -3.98 11.52
CA GLU A 27 -3.27 -2.91 12.04
C GLU A 27 -2.55 -2.20 10.88
N LEU A 28 -2.62 -0.87 10.82
CA LEU A 28 -1.89 -0.08 9.83
C LEU A 28 -0.41 -0.03 10.16
N VAL A 29 0.42 -0.18 9.14
CA VAL A 29 1.87 -0.08 9.25
C VAL A 29 2.45 0.77 8.13
N GLU A 30 3.51 1.52 8.42
CA GLU A 30 4.38 2.08 7.38
C GLU A 30 5.36 1.01 6.91
N VAL A 31 5.59 0.99 5.59
CA VAL A 31 6.67 0.19 4.97
C VAL A 31 7.81 1.13 4.67
N TYR A 32 8.88 1.06 5.47
CA TYR A 32 9.98 2.00 5.41
C TYR A 32 11.31 1.37 5.00
N LEU A 33 12.15 2.14 4.32
CA LEU A 33 13.51 1.77 3.98
C LEU A 33 14.38 1.84 5.24
N ILE A 34 15.11 0.76 5.56
CA ILE A 34 15.94 0.69 6.79
C ILE A 34 17.08 1.73 6.75
N ASN A 35 17.71 1.92 5.57
CA ASN A 35 18.75 2.93 5.41
C ASN A 35 18.13 4.29 5.07
N GLN A 36 18.48 5.31 5.80
CA GLN A 36 17.92 6.65 5.63
C GLN A 36 18.40 7.37 4.36
N ILE A 37 19.53 6.93 3.78
CA ILE A 37 20.21 7.55 2.61
C ILE A 37 20.51 9.03 2.90
N ASP A 38 19.65 9.93 2.43
CA ASP A 38 19.76 11.39 2.53
C ASP A 38 18.54 12.04 3.22
N GLU A 39 17.63 11.24 3.82
CA GLU A 39 16.43 11.72 4.54
C GLU A 39 16.40 11.12 5.97
N GLN A 40 16.75 11.92 6.96
CA GLN A 40 16.84 11.47 8.36
C GLN A 40 15.52 10.91 8.93
N ARG A 41 14.36 11.38 8.44
CA ARG A 41 13.03 10.86 8.79
C ARG A 41 12.73 9.52 8.11
N GLY A 42 13.61 9.06 7.19
CA GLY A 42 13.47 7.84 6.41
C GLY A 42 12.57 7.98 5.19
N TYR A 43 12.61 6.96 4.33
CA TYR A 43 11.74 6.82 3.16
C TYR A 43 10.70 5.75 3.38
N CYS A 44 9.43 6.09 3.19
CA CYS A 44 8.29 5.17 3.22
C CYS A 44 7.71 4.98 1.81
N ILE A 45 7.10 3.82 1.55
CA ILE A 45 6.29 3.62 0.34
C ILE A 45 5.03 4.50 0.47
N ASP A 46 4.76 5.30 -0.54
CA ASP A 46 3.81 6.40 -0.50
C ASP A 46 3.05 6.53 -1.81
N ILE A 47 1.76 6.84 -1.76
CA ILE A 47 0.97 7.21 -2.94
C ILE A 47 1.35 8.64 -3.34
N LYS A 48 1.59 8.89 -4.63
CA LYS A 48 1.90 10.24 -5.10
C LYS A 48 0.74 11.20 -4.85
N GLY A 49 1.00 12.25 -4.10
CA GLY A 49 0.02 13.25 -3.71
C GLY A 49 0.18 13.65 -2.25
N TYR A 50 -0.93 13.78 -1.52
CA TYR A 50 -0.89 14.20 -0.12
C TYR A 50 -2.08 13.64 0.67
N LYS A 51 -1.84 12.73 1.58
CA LYS A 51 -2.83 12.14 2.49
C LYS A 51 -4.08 11.68 1.71
N LEU A 52 -5.29 12.04 2.13
CA LEU A 52 -6.55 11.70 1.46
C LEU A 52 -6.68 12.25 0.02
N ARG A 53 -5.87 13.25 -0.35
CA ARG A 53 -5.81 13.80 -1.72
C ARG A 53 -4.75 13.15 -2.59
N ALA A 54 -4.15 12.04 -2.13
CA ALA A 54 -3.22 11.26 -2.93
C ALA A 54 -3.93 10.66 -4.15
N GLU A 55 -3.22 10.62 -5.27
CA GLU A 55 -3.78 10.25 -6.58
C GLU A 55 -3.28 8.88 -7.01
N VAL A 56 -4.11 7.85 -6.79
CA VAL A 56 -3.81 6.43 -7.09
C VAL A 56 -3.29 6.23 -8.52
N ASN A 57 -3.87 6.93 -9.50
CA ASN A 57 -3.50 6.85 -10.92
C ASN A 57 -2.08 7.36 -11.23
N ARG A 58 -1.50 8.18 -10.35
CA ARG A 58 -0.10 8.65 -10.47
C ARG A 58 0.91 7.61 -9.97
N GLY A 59 0.44 6.55 -9.31
CA GLY A 59 1.23 5.45 -8.78
C GLY A 59 1.93 5.77 -7.46
N ILE A 60 2.98 5.00 -7.15
CA ILE A 60 3.69 5.07 -5.86
C ILE A 60 5.13 5.57 -6.02
N GLN A 61 5.71 5.98 -4.90
CA GLN A 61 7.05 6.51 -4.77
C GLN A 61 7.63 6.16 -3.40
N ALA A 62 8.92 6.36 -3.19
CA ALA A 62 9.51 6.49 -1.87
C ALA A 62 9.47 7.97 -1.49
N HIS A 63 8.90 8.30 -0.34
CA HIS A 63 8.70 9.65 0.17
C HIS A 63 9.13 9.71 1.62
N THR A 64 9.52 10.88 2.12
CA THR A 64 9.74 11.09 3.55
C THR A 64 8.61 10.47 4.37
N CYS A 65 8.93 9.63 5.35
CA CYS A 65 7.93 9.03 6.23
C CYS A 65 7.18 10.08 7.02
N TYR A 66 5.88 9.89 7.25
CA TYR A 66 5.05 10.82 8.03
C TYR A 66 4.95 10.47 9.51
N SER A 67 5.37 9.28 9.94
CA SER A 67 5.28 8.83 11.35
C SER A 67 6.00 9.75 12.33
N TYR A 68 6.98 10.57 11.90
CA TYR A 68 7.56 11.61 12.75
C TYR A 68 6.53 12.64 13.25
N GLN A 69 5.32 12.67 12.67
CA GLN A 69 4.19 13.51 13.11
C GLN A 69 3.29 12.81 14.13
N GLY A 70 3.66 11.60 14.59
CA GLY A 70 2.95 10.84 15.62
C GLY A 70 1.84 9.92 15.12
N GLN A 71 1.65 9.80 13.80
CA GLN A 71 0.67 8.86 13.22
C GLN A 71 1.03 8.44 11.81
N ILE A 72 0.58 7.24 11.42
CA ILE A 72 0.71 6.76 10.05
C ILE A 72 -0.28 7.52 9.15
N ALA A 73 0.23 8.16 8.10
CA ALA A 73 -0.61 8.83 7.12
C ALA A 73 -1.32 7.80 6.22
N VAL A 74 -2.55 8.11 5.81
CA VAL A 74 -3.42 7.22 5.04
C VAL A 74 -2.80 6.79 3.70
N ASP A 75 -1.98 7.64 3.08
CA ASP A 75 -1.26 7.41 1.82
C ASP A 75 0.05 6.61 1.98
N GLN A 76 0.46 6.34 3.23
CA GLN A 76 1.61 5.49 3.60
C GLN A 76 1.20 4.28 4.44
N GLY A 77 -0.09 4.16 4.80
CA GLY A 77 -0.61 3.12 5.67
C GLY A 77 -0.99 1.85 4.93
N PHE A 78 -0.28 0.75 5.19
CA PHE A 78 -0.55 -0.57 4.65
C PHE A 78 -1.19 -1.48 5.71
N ASP A 79 -2.04 -2.40 5.28
CA ASP A 79 -2.60 -3.43 6.15
C ASP A 79 -1.55 -4.52 6.45
N ARG A 80 -1.18 -4.67 7.72
CA ARG A 80 -0.18 -5.64 8.18
C ARG A 80 -0.56 -7.08 7.88
N LYS A 81 -1.84 -7.46 8.07
CA LYS A 81 -2.33 -8.83 7.78
C LYS A 81 -2.20 -9.15 6.30
N LYS A 82 -2.49 -8.19 5.43
CA LYS A 82 -2.36 -8.36 3.97
C LYS A 82 -0.89 -8.47 3.54
N ILE A 83 0.04 -7.70 4.16
CA ILE A 83 1.49 -7.86 3.89
C ILE A 83 1.96 -9.28 4.23
N ILE A 84 1.57 -9.83 5.39
CA ILE A 84 1.89 -11.21 5.78
C ILE A 84 1.39 -12.23 4.74
N ASN A 85 0.28 -11.92 4.08
CA ASN A 85 -0.31 -12.71 3.00
C ASN A 85 0.21 -12.31 1.60
N ASN A 86 1.37 -11.67 1.52
CA ASN A 86 2.04 -11.26 0.28
C ASN A 86 1.28 -10.20 -0.54
N GLN A 87 0.44 -9.41 0.08
CA GLN A 87 -0.33 -8.35 -0.55
C GLN A 87 -0.03 -7.00 0.11
N PHE A 88 0.55 -6.06 -0.62
CA PHE A 88 0.78 -4.70 -0.14
C PHE A 88 -0.47 -3.87 -0.43
N PHE A 89 -1.43 -3.94 0.47
CA PHE A 89 -2.76 -3.32 0.39
C PHE A 89 -2.81 -2.02 1.18
N LEU A 90 -3.32 -0.95 0.57
CA LEU A 90 -3.57 0.35 1.20
C LEU A 90 -5.10 0.48 1.42
N PRO A 91 -5.60 0.22 2.63
CA PRO A 91 -7.04 0.19 2.89
C PRO A 91 -7.71 1.56 2.71
N GLY A 92 -7.01 2.66 2.98
CA GLY A 92 -7.55 4.01 2.80
C GLY A 92 -7.91 4.36 1.35
N PHE A 93 -7.39 3.62 0.37
CA PHE A 93 -7.64 3.81 -1.06
C PHE A 93 -8.20 2.55 -1.74
N ASN A 94 -8.33 1.45 -0.99
CA ASN A 94 -8.80 0.15 -1.49
C ASN A 94 -8.01 -0.35 -2.70
N VAL A 95 -6.68 -0.25 -2.66
CA VAL A 95 -5.77 -0.64 -3.76
C VAL A 95 -4.60 -1.47 -3.27
N CYS A 96 -4.04 -2.27 -4.18
CA CYS A 96 -2.82 -3.05 -3.96
C CYS A 96 -1.67 -2.54 -4.83
N MET A 97 -0.44 -2.67 -4.31
CA MET A 97 0.77 -2.45 -5.08
C MET A 97 0.88 -3.50 -6.20
N GLU A 98 1.20 -3.04 -7.42
CA GLU A 98 1.32 -3.86 -8.61
C GLU A 98 2.59 -3.52 -9.40
N ALA A 99 3.35 -4.52 -9.84
CA ALA A 99 4.41 -4.32 -10.80
C ALA A 99 3.85 -4.23 -12.23
N SER A 100 4.36 -3.30 -13.04
CA SER A 100 3.99 -3.21 -14.47
C SER A 100 4.31 -4.49 -15.24
N SER A 101 5.40 -5.15 -14.84
CA SER A 101 5.90 -6.38 -15.43
C SER A 101 6.96 -7.01 -14.51
N ILE A 102 7.20 -8.32 -14.68
CA ILE A 102 8.15 -9.09 -13.85
C ILE A 102 9.55 -9.04 -14.49
N VAL A 103 10.08 -7.83 -14.65
CA VAL A 103 11.40 -7.59 -15.26
C VAL A 103 12.18 -6.53 -14.47
N VAL A 104 13.50 -6.46 -14.71
CA VAL A 104 14.35 -5.36 -14.23
C VAL A 104 13.82 -4.03 -14.74
N SER A 105 13.86 -3.01 -13.91
CA SER A 105 13.29 -1.67 -14.15
C SER A 105 11.76 -1.64 -14.28
N GLY A 106 11.06 -2.72 -13.95
CA GLY A 106 9.60 -2.76 -13.83
C GLY A 106 9.11 -1.67 -12.87
N LYS A 107 8.18 -0.84 -13.32
CA LYS A 107 7.58 0.24 -12.54
C LYS A 107 6.54 -0.31 -11.56
N LEU A 108 6.25 0.44 -10.52
CA LEU A 108 5.22 0.11 -9.53
C LEU A 108 4.00 1.01 -9.72
N PHE A 109 2.83 0.41 -9.65
CA PHE A 109 1.52 1.03 -9.76
C PHE A 109 0.64 0.64 -8.58
N LEU A 110 -0.56 1.20 -8.56
CA LEU A 110 -1.63 0.84 -7.67
C LEU A 110 -2.84 0.45 -8.50
N LYS A 111 -3.44 -0.69 -8.19
CA LYS A 111 -4.60 -1.24 -8.89
C LYS A 111 -5.54 -1.92 -7.90
N ASN A 112 -6.79 -2.16 -8.32
CA ASN A 112 -7.69 -3.00 -7.55
C ASN A 112 -7.03 -4.35 -7.27
N CYS A 113 -7.16 -4.84 -6.05
CA CYS A 113 -6.55 -6.10 -5.63
C CYS A 113 -7.15 -7.28 -6.40
N ASN A 114 -6.31 -8.12 -7.00
CA ASN A 114 -6.76 -9.21 -7.89
C ASN A 114 -5.94 -10.50 -7.76
N LEU A 115 -5.01 -10.57 -6.80
CA LEU A 115 -4.17 -11.72 -6.49
C LEU A 115 -3.30 -12.25 -7.66
N ARG A 116 -3.13 -11.48 -8.76
CA ARG A 116 -2.20 -11.85 -9.84
C ARG A 116 -0.75 -11.80 -9.35
N ASP A 117 0.13 -12.53 -10.01
CA ASP A 117 1.55 -12.64 -9.60
C ASP A 117 2.29 -11.30 -9.56
N VAL A 118 1.87 -10.34 -10.40
CA VAL A 118 2.39 -8.96 -10.38
C VAL A 118 1.98 -8.14 -9.14
N GLN A 119 1.02 -8.64 -8.33
CA GLN A 119 0.60 -8.03 -7.07
C GLN A 119 1.08 -8.81 -5.83
N LYS A 120 1.73 -9.96 -6.02
CA LYS A 120 2.21 -10.78 -4.91
C LYS A 120 3.65 -10.43 -4.58
N PHE A 121 3.83 -9.69 -3.50
CA PHE A 121 5.13 -9.31 -2.97
C PHE A 121 5.33 -9.90 -1.58
N THR A 122 6.52 -10.37 -1.27
CA THR A 122 6.85 -10.88 0.06
C THR A 122 7.93 -10.01 0.71
N LEU A 123 7.68 -9.60 1.96
CA LEU A 123 8.71 -9.04 2.84
C LEU A 123 9.49 -10.22 3.43
N ARG A 124 10.72 -10.37 3.01
CA ARG A 124 11.60 -11.49 3.37
C ARG A 124 12.27 -11.25 4.73
N LYS A 125 12.75 -12.32 5.36
CA LYS A 125 13.48 -12.26 6.64
C LYS A 125 14.76 -11.41 6.56
N ASP A 126 15.38 -11.30 5.36
CA ASP A 126 16.55 -10.46 5.12
C ASP A 126 16.21 -8.97 4.89
N GLY A 127 14.94 -8.59 5.03
CA GLY A 127 14.43 -7.25 4.84
C GLY A 127 14.10 -6.88 3.39
N ARG A 128 14.41 -7.71 2.40
CA ARG A 128 14.06 -7.40 1.01
C ARG A 128 12.58 -7.66 0.74
N ILE A 129 11.96 -6.79 -0.04
CA ILE A 129 10.64 -7.03 -0.63
C ILE A 129 10.86 -7.51 -2.06
N SER A 130 10.39 -8.71 -2.36
CA SER A 130 10.52 -9.31 -3.71
C SER A 130 9.19 -9.83 -4.23
N LEU A 131 9.06 -9.97 -5.55
CA LEU A 131 7.93 -10.71 -6.12
C LEU A 131 7.97 -12.17 -5.65
N VAL A 132 6.81 -12.73 -5.34
CA VAL A 132 6.68 -14.15 -4.95
C VAL A 132 7.07 -15.05 -6.13
N SER A 133 6.63 -14.70 -7.34
CA SER A 133 6.90 -15.42 -8.59
C SER A 133 8.33 -15.27 -9.11
N ASN A 134 9.06 -14.21 -8.67
CA ASN A 134 10.46 -14.00 -9.04
C ASN A 134 11.24 -13.39 -7.89
N LYS A 135 11.78 -14.23 -7.02
CA LYS A 135 12.55 -13.81 -5.82
C LYS A 135 13.88 -13.12 -6.14
N LYS A 136 14.30 -13.07 -7.41
CA LYS A 136 15.50 -12.34 -7.85
C LYS A 136 15.21 -10.86 -8.10
N LEU A 137 13.95 -10.44 -8.17
CA LEU A 137 13.54 -9.05 -8.35
C LEU A 137 13.08 -8.44 -7.04
N CYS A 138 13.77 -7.41 -6.60
CA CYS A 138 13.53 -6.70 -5.35
C CYS A 138 12.97 -5.29 -5.60
N LEU A 139 12.03 -4.88 -4.75
CA LEU A 139 11.60 -3.50 -4.65
C LEU A 139 12.79 -2.63 -4.24
N THR A 140 13.09 -1.65 -5.06
CA THR A 140 14.30 -0.84 -4.94
C THR A 140 13.96 0.64 -5.00
N VAL A 141 14.48 1.42 -4.07
CA VAL A 141 14.53 2.88 -4.18
C VAL A 141 15.59 3.26 -5.21
N SER A 142 15.28 4.18 -6.12
CA SER A 142 16.23 4.63 -7.13
C SER A 142 17.48 5.26 -6.50
N GLN A 143 18.64 4.90 -7.02
CA GLN A 143 19.91 5.56 -6.72
C GLN A 143 19.94 6.98 -7.34
N GLY A 144 20.96 7.74 -7.03
CA GLY A 144 21.10 9.14 -7.47
C GLY A 144 20.48 10.11 -6.48
N GLU A 145 20.23 11.33 -6.92
CA GLU A 145 19.70 12.40 -6.07
C GLU A 145 18.20 12.26 -5.83
N SER A 146 17.76 12.67 -4.64
CA SER A 146 16.35 12.80 -4.32
C SER A 146 15.77 14.07 -4.97
N ARG A 147 14.47 14.08 -5.18
CA ARG A 147 13.72 15.26 -5.60
C ARG A 147 13.04 15.90 -4.39
N LYS A 148 12.91 17.21 -4.37
CA LYS A 148 12.11 17.91 -3.36
C LYS A 148 10.62 17.62 -3.56
N GLY A 149 9.93 17.32 -2.46
CA GLY A 149 8.48 17.21 -2.39
C GLY A 149 7.79 18.58 -2.24
N GLY A 150 6.47 18.54 -2.05
CA GLY A 150 5.63 19.74 -1.94
C GLY A 150 5.41 20.28 -0.53
N GLY A 151 6.00 19.70 0.51
CA GLY A 151 5.71 20.08 1.90
C GLY A 151 6.83 19.72 2.87
N GLY A 152 6.56 19.99 4.16
CA GLY A 152 7.48 19.71 5.26
C GLY A 152 8.49 20.82 5.54
N SER A 153 9.00 20.83 6.78
CA SER A 153 10.10 21.67 7.23
C SER A 153 11.04 20.83 8.10
N PRO A 154 12.23 20.43 7.59
CA PRO A 154 12.71 20.64 6.21
C PRO A 154 11.80 19.99 5.16
N VAL A 155 11.95 20.44 3.90
CA VAL A 155 11.14 19.94 2.78
C VAL A 155 11.26 18.42 2.65
N HIS A 156 10.15 17.74 2.34
CA HIS A 156 10.14 16.30 2.13
C HIS A 156 10.93 15.91 0.87
N LEU A 157 11.55 14.74 0.90
CA LEU A 157 12.31 14.19 -0.22
C LEU A 157 11.57 13.03 -0.88
N ILE A 158 11.78 12.86 -2.17
CA ILE A 158 11.11 11.86 -3.01
C ILE A 158 12.14 11.12 -3.86
N ARG A 159 11.96 9.78 -3.96
CA ARG A 159 12.71 8.92 -4.87
C ARG A 159 11.76 7.99 -5.63
N ASN A 160 12.15 7.53 -6.81
CA ASN A 160 11.35 6.56 -7.55
C ASN A 160 11.48 5.16 -6.92
N LEU A 161 10.44 4.35 -7.13
CA LEU A 161 10.42 2.93 -6.83
C LEU A 161 10.40 2.12 -8.12
N LEU A 162 11.18 1.04 -8.17
CA LEU A 162 11.26 0.14 -9.30
C LEU A 162 11.72 -1.26 -8.85
N LEU A 163 11.59 -2.24 -9.74
CA LEU A 163 12.17 -3.57 -9.55
C LEU A 163 13.61 -3.60 -10.06
N GLN A 164 14.53 -4.13 -9.25
CA GLN A 164 15.92 -4.39 -9.64
C GLN A 164 16.35 -5.79 -9.19
N LEU A 165 17.44 -6.30 -9.75
CA LEU A 165 18.01 -7.53 -9.20
C LEU A 165 18.35 -7.32 -7.73
N CYS A 166 17.97 -8.28 -6.91
CA CYS A 166 18.35 -8.30 -5.50
C CYS A 166 19.87 -8.39 -5.39
N SER A 167 20.52 -7.47 -4.70
CA SER A 167 21.98 -7.39 -4.63
C SER A 167 22.43 -6.81 -3.29
N ASP A 168 23.54 -7.33 -2.75
CA ASP A 168 24.15 -6.77 -1.54
C ASP A 168 24.77 -5.39 -1.82
N LYS A 169 25.17 -5.13 -3.06
CA LYS A 169 25.59 -3.79 -3.48
C LYS A 169 24.48 -2.75 -3.42
N LEU A 170 23.22 -3.20 -3.48
CA LEU A 170 22.01 -2.35 -3.39
C LEU A 170 21.31 -2.45 -2.03
N MET A 171 21.92 -3.06 -1.02
CA MET A 171 21.27 -3.31 0.26
C MET A 171 20.68 -2.05 0.89
N ASN A 172 21.33 -0.91 0.78
CA ASN A 172 20.87 0.37 1.31
C ASN A 172 19.60 0.91 0.62
N TYR A 173 19.29 0.40 -0.58
CA TYR A 173 18.14 0.78 -1.40
C TYR A 173 17.08 -0.31 -1.49
N GLN A 174 17.32 -1.48 -0.88
CA GLN A 174 16.48 -2.67 -1.04
C GLN A 174 16.00 -3.29 0.28
N LYS A 175 16.52 -2.85 1.44
CA LYS A 175 16.11 -3.40 2.74
C LYS A 175 15.03 -2.55 3.37
N TRP A 176 13.90 -3.18 3.60
CA TRP A 176 12.68 -2.60 4.14
C TRP A 176 12.31 -3.24 5.46
N ASN A 177 11.54 -2.53 6.24
CA ASN A 177 10.88 -3.06 7.42
C ASN A 177 9.48 -2.42 7.53
N ILE A 178 8.70 -2.89 8.48
CA ILE A 178 7.38 -2.33 8.81
C ILE A 178 7.41 -1.80 10.24
N ARG A 179 6.66 -0.73 10.50
CA ARG A 179 6.44 -0.21 11.84
C ARG A 179 5.00 0.28 12.00
N THR A 180 4.51 0.23 13.23
CA THR A 180 3.28 0.87 13.68
C THR A 180 3.55 2.32 14.08
N ASP A 181 2.52 3.05 14.48
CA ASP A 181 2.65 4.34 15.16
C ASP A 181 3.56 4.20 16.37
N GLN A 182 4.39 5.21 16.61
CA GLN A 182 5.26 5.29 17.80
C GLN A 182 4.54 5.99 18.94
#